data_4ec74432879322c0566c308c59e58433
#
_entry.id   4ec74432879322c0566c308c59e58433
#
_cell.length_a   1.000
_cell.length_b   1.000
_cell.length_c   1.000
_cell.angle_alpha   90.00
_cell.angle_beta   90.00
_cell.angle_gamma   90.00
#
_symmetry.space_group_name_H-M   'P 1'
#
loop_
_entity.id
_entity.type
_entity.pdbx_description
1 polymer ?
#
loop_
_entity_poly.entity_id
_entity_poly.type
_entity_poly.pdbx_seq_one_letter_code
_entity_poly.pdbx_strand_id
1 'polypeptide(L)'
;MKVCRIVTAGATALAASAIVGTVPPAVQASSASTATWTKQHPATSPPAREDAAMAYDAATGTAVLFGGSGDLDDTWTWNGATWTQQHPATSPPARQAAAMAYDAATGTVVLFGGFGSSSLLGDTWTWNGTTWTQQHPATSPRARQGTAMAYDAVTGAVVLFGGFNSRTSPNYLGDTWTWDGTTWTKQQPAAHPSARDVAAVADAATGTVVLFGGGSPDGGVFGDTWTWG
;
A
#
# COMPACT_ATOMS: atom_id res chain seq x y z
N MET A 1 -33.49 -85.28 -51.99
CA MET A 1 -33.56 -84.73 -50.61
C MET A 1 -32.44 -83.74 -50.43
N LYS A 2 -32.71 -82.50 -50.49
CA LYS A 2 -31.74 -81.45 -50.30
C LYS A 2 -31.95 -80.85 -48.92
N VAL A 3 -30.91 -80.94 -48.07
CA VAL A 3 -30.95 -80.43 -46.73
C VAL A 3 -30.49 -78.94 -46.80
N CYS A 4 -31.38 -78.08 -46.40
CA CYS A 4 -31.14 -76.65 -46.31
C CYS A 4 -30.43 -76.34 -45.01
N ARG A 5 -29.15 -75.76 -45.05
CA ARG A 5 -28.46 -75.27 -43.87
C ARG A 5 -28.86 -73.83 -43.62
N ILE A 6 -29.42 -73.58 -42.48
CA ILE A 6 -29.66 -72.21 -42.01
C ILE A 6 -28.37 -71.67 -41.38
N VAL A 7 -27.85 -70.58 -41.91
CA VAL A 7 -26.75 -69.84 -41.30
C VAL A 7 -27.36 -68.75 -40.41
N THR A 8 -27.18 -68.89 -39.12
CA THR A 8 -27.55 -67.86 -38.14
C THR A 8 -26.48 -66.81 -38.13
N ALA A 9 -26.79 -65.59 -38.58
CA ALA A 9 -25.96 -64.40 -38.44
C ALA A 9 -26.06 -63.92 -37.00
N GLY A 10 -24.92 -63.94 -36.32
CA GLY A 10 -24.78 -63.33 -35.00
C GLY A 10 -24.80 -61.81 -35.08
N ALA A 11 -25.79 -61.21 -34.44
CA ALA A 11 -25.83 -59.77 -34.25
C ALA A 11 -24.90 -59.37 -33.10
N THR A 12 -23.77 -58.75 -33.45
CA THR A 12 -22.92 -58.06 -32.46
C THR A 12 -23.62 -56.76 -32.05
N ALA A 13 -24.10 -56.73 -30.82
CA ALA A 13 -24.61 -55.50 -30.19
C ALA A 13 -23.43 -54.57 -29.90
N LEU A 14 -23.35 -53.44 -30.59
CA LEU A 14 -22.52 -52.33 -30.20
C LEU A 14 -23.13 -51.70 -28.93
N ALA A 15 -22.42 -51.82 -27.79
CA ALA A 15 -22.74 -51.07 -26.61
C ALA A 15 -22.37 -49.59 -26.85
N ALA A 16 -23.36 -48.72 -27.01
CA ALA A 16 -23.20 -47.31 -26.99
C ALA A 16 -22.87 -46.85 -25.54
N SER A 17 -21.62 -46.56 -25.25
CA SER A 17 -21.24 -45.88 -24.01
C SER A 17 -21.82 -44.47 -24.03
N ALA A 18 -22.86 -44.23 -23.26
CA ALA A 18 -23.34 -42.88 -22.96
C ALA A 18 -22.30 -42.18 -22.10
N ILE A 19 -21.59 -41.19 -22.69
CA ILE A 19 -20.76 -40.28 -21.94
C ILE A 19 -21.74 -39.38 -21.19
N VAL A 20 -21.97 -39.66 -19.92
CA VAL A 20 -22.63 -38.73 -19.00
C VAL A 20 -21.62 -37.59 -18.74
N GLY A 21 -21.75 -36.53 -19.54
CA GLY A 21 -21.02 -35.29 -19.26
C GLY A 21 -21.49 -34.74 -17.91
N THR A 22 -20.61 -34.78 -16.92
CA THR A 22 -20.82 -34.04 -15.68
C THR A 22 -20.80 -32.56 -16.01
N VAL A 23 -21.96 -31.93 -16.02
CA VAL A 23 -22.07 -30.46 -16.03
C VAL A 23 -21.36 -29.99 -14.79
N PRO A 24 -20.27 -29.16 -14.91
CA PRO A 24 -19.64 -28.61 -13.73
C PRO A 24 -20.70 -27.82 -12.94
N PRO A 25 -20.67 -27.85 -11.60
CA PRO A 25 -21.58 -27.06 -10.81
C PRO A 25 -21.42 -25.58 -11.24
N ALA A 26 -22.57 -24.96 -11.55
CA ALA A 26 -22.57 -23.54 -11.84
C ALA A 26 -21.85 -22.83 -10.69
N VAL A 27 -20.78 -22.14 -11.03
CA VAL A 27 -20.13 -21.22 -10.08
C VAL A 27 -21.21 -20.21 -9.73
N GLN A 28 -21.80 -20.38 -8.55
CA GLN A 28 -22.71 -19.37 -8.02
C GLN A 28 -21.89 -18.09 -7.93
N ALA A 29 -22.23 -17.11 -8.77
CA ALA A 29 -21.74 -15.78 -8.61
C ALA A 29 -22.11 -15.35 -7.19
N SER A 30 -21.12 -15.23 -6.33
CA SER A 30 -21.29 -14.60 -5.02
C SER A 30 -21.98 -13.28 -5.31
N SER A 31 -23.15 -13.05 -4.75
CA SER A 31 -23.82 -11.77 -4.85
C SER A 31 -22.81 -10.74 -4.36
N ALA A 32 -22.29 -9.93 -5.28
CA ALA A 32 -21.40 -8.84 -4.92
C ALA A 32 -22.18 -7.98 -3.93
N SER A 33 -21.80 -8.01 -2.66
CA SER A 33 -22.34 -7.08 -1.70
C SER A 33 -22.00 -5.69 -2.24
N THR A 34 -22.99 -4.85 -2.48
CA THR A 34 -22.77 -3.48 -2.90
C THR A 34 -21.99 -2.80 -1.79
N ALA A 35 -20.70 -2.57 -2.03
CA ALA A 35 -19.86 -1.86 -1.08
C ALA A 35 -20.43 -0.45 -0.87
N THR A 36 -20.62 -0.06 0.37
CA THR A 36 -21.16 1.26 0.75
C THR A 36 -20.29 1.88 1.83
N TRP A 37 -20.23 3.22 1.84
CA TRP A 37 -19.65 3.95 2.94
C TRP A 37 -20.58 3.91 4.14
N THR A 38 -20.09 3.41 5.28
CA THR A 38 -20.84 3.41 6.54
C THR A 38 -20.12 4.30 7.55
N LYS A 39 -20.81 5.35 8.01
CA LYS A 39 -20.26 6.21 9.06
C LYS A 39 -20.19 5.44 10.37
N GLN A 40 -19.00 5.36 10.93
CA GLN A 40 -18.77 4.75 12.23
C GLN A 40 -18.96 5.78 13.35
N HIS A 41 -19.37 5.32 14.53
CA HIS A 41 -19.59 6.13 15.72
C HIS A 41 -18.87 5.51 16.93
N PRO A 42 -17.53 5.40 16.90
CA PRO A 42 -16.79 4.85 18.02
C PRO A 42 -16.89 5.75 19.24
N ALA A 43 -16.79 5.18 20.45
CA ALA A 43 -16.87 5.91 21.71
C ALA A 43 -15.72 6.92 21.88
N THR A 44 -14.56 6.64 21.31
CA THR A 44 -13.39 7.52 21.27
C THR A 44 -12.90 7.64 19.83
N SER A 45 -12.37 8.81 19.48
CA SER A 45 -11.80 9.09 18.16
C SER A 45 -10.63 10.06 18.29
N PRO A 46 -9.65 10.01 17.38
CA PRO A 46 -8.69 11.10 17.25
C PRO A 46 -9.44 12.43 17.07
N PRO A 47 -8.92 13.55 17.59
CA PRO A 47 -9.42 14.88 17.24
C PRO A 47 -9.40 15.09 15.72
N ALA A 48 -10.31 15.95 15.22
CA ALA A 48 -10.35 16.32 13.81
C ALA A 48 -9.01 16.91 13.37
N ARG A 49 -8.49 16.43 12.25
CA ARG A 49 -7.16 16.80 11.73
C ARG A 49 -7.07 16.65 10.23
N GLU A 50 -6.16 17.35 9.62
CA GLU A 50 -5.72 17.18 8.24
C GLU A 50 -4.25 16.80 8.20
N ASP A 51 -3.74 16.33 7.06
CA ASP A 51 -2.34 15.98 6.82
C ASP A 51 -1.74 14.94 7.79
N ALA A 52 -2.58 14.14 8.43
CA ALA A 52 -2.11 13.00 9.21
C ALA A 52 -1.60 11.88 8.30
N ALA A 53 -0.56 11.18 8.74
CA ALA A 53 -0.10 9.97 8.08
C ALA A 53 -0.89 8.75 8.57
N MET A 54 -1.24 7.82 7.67
CA MET A 54 -1.94 6.60 8.04
C MET A 54 -1.49 5.43 7.17
N ALA A 55 -1.30 4.26 7.79
CA ALA A 55 -1.02 3.00 7.13
C ALA A 55 -1.74 1.83 7.82
N TYR A 56 -2.07 0.78 7.07
CA TYR A 56 -2.56 -0.45 7.65
C TYR A 56 -1.38 -1.33 8.07
N ASP A 57 -1.32 -1.67 9.35
CA ASP A 57 -0.34 -2.59 9.93
C ASP A 57 -0.91 -4.02 9.87
N ALA A 58 -0.43 -4.79 8.89
CA ALA A 58 -0.91 -6.15 8.70
C ALA A 58 -0.44 -7.12 9.80
N ALA A 59 0.63 -6.80 10.53
CA ALA A 59 1.11 -7.64 11.62
C ALA A 59 0.15 -7.60 12.83
N THR A 60 -0.45 -6.43 13.10
CA THR A 60 -1.40 -6.24 14.22
C THR A 60 -2.86 -6.26 13.76
N GLY A 61 -3.12 -6.17 12.45
CA GLY A 61 -4.48 -6.08 11.90
C GLY A 61 -5.15 -4.74 12.19
N THR A 62 -4.40 -3.66 12.41
CA THR A 62 -4.91 -2.33 12.75
C THR A 62 -4.47 -1.27 11.75
N ALA A 63 -5.26 -0.21 11.57
CA ALA A 63 -4.75 0.98 10.91
C ALA A 63 -4.06 1.88 11.96
N VAL A 64 -2.86 2.33 11.64
CA VAL A 64 -2.05 3.24 12.48
C VAL A 64 -2.14 4.64 11.89
N LEU A 65 -2.49 5.62 12.71
CA LEU A 65 -2.55 7.04 12.36
C LEU A 65 -1.56 7.80 13.25
N PHE A 66 -0.80 8.70 12.65
CA PHE A 66 0.17 9.54 13.34
C PHE A 66 0.10 11.01 12.92
N GLY A 67 0.12 11.91 13.91
CA GLY A 67 0.31 13.33 13.72
C GLY A 67 -0.82 14.03 12.96
N GLY A 68 -0.47 15.00 12.16
CA GLY A 68 -1.35 15.89 11.41
C GLY A 68 -1.12 17.36 11.77
N SER A 69 -1.88 18.26 11.16
CA SER A 69 -1.81 19.70 11.43
C SER A 69 -2.13 20.02 12.90
N GLY A 70 -1.53 21.10 13.43
CA GLY A 70 -1.72 21.54 14.83
C GLY A 70 -0.68 20.96 15.80
N ASP A 71 0.55 20.68 15.31
CA ASP A 71 1.65 20.16 16.13
C ASP A 71 1.32 18.85 16.87
N LEU A 72 0.64 17.93 16.17
CA LEU A 72 0.24 16.65 16.73
C LEU A 72 1.37 15.62 16.63
N ASP A 73 1.62 14.90 17.74
CA ASP A 73 2.61 13.82 17.88
C ASP A 73 1.98 12.51 18.38
N ASP A 74 0.64 12.47 18.42
CA ASP A 74 -0.11 11.34 18.93
C ASP A 74 -0.18 10.18 17.92
N THR A 75 -0.18 8.98 18.47
CA THR A 75 -0.38 7.74 17.72
C THR A 75 -1.74 7.15 18.08
N TRP A 76 -2.51 6.77 17.07
CA TRP A 76 -3.80 6.11 17.22
C TRP A 76 -3.84 4.84 16.40
N THR A 77 -4.53 3.83 16.92
CA THR A 77 -4.79 2.57 16.20
C THR A 77 -6.28 2.31 16.07
N TRP A 78 -6.71 1.86 14.89
CA TRP A 78 -8.07 1.45 14.57
C TRP A 78 -8.13 -0.04 14.31
N ASN A 79 -8.95 -0.78 15.05
CA ASN A 79 -9.08 -2.23 14.92
C ASN A 79 -10.32 -2.70 14.11
N GLY A 80 -10.94 -1.80 13.37
CA GLY A 80 -12.18 -2.05 12.63
C GLY A 80 -13.45 -1.62 13.38
N ALA A 81 -13.37 -1.34 14.70
CA ALA A 81 -14.51 -0.95 15.52
C ALA A 81 -14.22 0.23 16.45
N THR A 82 -13.01 0.32 16.98
CA THR A 82 -12.62 1.32 17.99
C THR A 82 -11.29 1.95 17.67
N TRP A 83 -11.15 3.25 17.99
CA TRP A 83 -9.88 3.94 18.06
C TRP A 83 -9.30 3.83 19.46
N THR A 84 -8.00 3.55 19.53
CA THR A 84 -7.24 3.54 20.78
C THR A 84 -6.03 4.45 20.62
N GLN A 85 -5.91 5.44 21.51
CA GLN A 85 -4.70 6.24 21.59
C GLN A 85 -3.57 5.41 22.21
N GLN A 86 -2.43 5.40 21.55
CA GLN A 86 -1.24 4.73 22.02
C GLN A 86 -0.36 5.72 22.79
N HIS A 87 0.34 5.23 23.80
CA HIS A 87 1.23 6.03 24.64
C HIS A 87 2.62 5.37 24.70
N PRO A 88 3.33 5.29 23.55
CA PRO A 88 4.68 4.69 23.55
C PRO A 88 5.66 5.56 24.34
N ALA A 89 6.70 4.93 24.89
CA ALA A 89 7.73 5.64 25.67
C ALA A 89 8.54 6.63 24.81
N THR A 90 8.64 6.39 23.51
CA THR A 90 9.23 7.29 22.51
C THR A 90 8.28 7.47 21.35
N SER A 91 8.20 8.67 20.83
CA SER A 91 7.38 9.02 19.64
C SER A 91 8.18 9.89 18.69
N PRO A 92 7.86 9.82 17.38
CA PRO A 92 8.35 10.85 16.47
C PRO A 92 7.90 12.24 16.94
N PRO A 93 8.68 13.29 16.70
CA PRO A 93 8.23 14.67 16.92
C PRO A 93 6.96 14.97 16.13
N ALA A 94 6.17 15.94 16.63
CA ALA A 94 4.98 16.45 15.97
C ALA A 94 5.25 16.81 14.51
N ARG A 95 4.37 16.35 13.62
CA ARG A 95 4.52 16.56 12.17
C ARG A 95 3.23 16.39 11.40
N GLN A 96 3.16 17.09 10.27
CA GLN A 96 2.12 16.95 9.26
C GLN A 96 2.73 16.55 7.91
N ALA A 97 1.90 16.04 7.00
CA ALA A 97 2.27 15.65 5.63
C ALA A 97 3.49 14.71 5.55
N ALA A 98 3.67 13.85 6.58
CA ALA A 98 4.61 12.75 6.55
C ALA A 98 4.07 11.60 5.70
N ALA A 99 4.96 10.78 5.15
CA ALA A 99 4.58 9.55 4.49
C ALA A 99 4.63 8.36 5.46
N MET A 100 3.72 7.40 5.27
CA MET A 100 3.67 6.18 6.06
C MET A 100 3.32 4.99 5.18
N ALA A 101 4.01 3.87 5.35
CA ALA A 101 3.73 2.62 4.68
C ALA A 101 4.05 1.43 5.58
N TYR A 102 3.30 0.33 5.43
CA TYR A 102 3.64 -0.93 6.10
C TYR A 102 4.72 -1.66 5.31
N ASP A 103 5.80 -2.01 5.98
CA ASP A 103 6.88 -2.84 5.46
C ASP A 103 6.60 -4.30 5.84
N ALA A 104 6.11 -5.08 4.87
CA ALA A 104 5.76 -6.47 5.11
C ALA A 104 6.99 -7.36 5.34
N ALA A 105 8.18 -6.96 4.88
CA ALA A 105 9.41 -7.73 5.08
C ALA A 105 9.87 -7.68 6.54
N THR A 106 9.67 -6.54 7.22
CA THR A 106 10.06 -6.36 8.63
C THR A 106 8.88 -6.47 9.60
N GLY A 107 7.64 -6.45 9.10
CA GLY A 107 6.42 -6.43 9.92
C GLY A 107 6.24 -5.13 10.70
N THR A 108 6.74 -4.00 10.18
CA THR A 108 6.66 -2.69 10.84
C THR A 108 6.03 -1.63 9.94
N VAL A 109 5.45 -0.60 10.54
CA VAL A 109 5.04 0.60 9.78
C VAL A 109 6.20 1.58 9.76
N VAL A 110 6.58 2.02 8.56
CA VAL A 110 7.64 3.03 8.34
C VAL A 110 7.01 4.40 8.19
N LEU A 111 7.51 5.38 8.92
CA LEU A 111 7.17 6.81 8.81
C LEU A 111 8.40 7.57 8.35
N PHE A 112 8.24 8.46 7.37
CA PHE A 112 9.34 9.29 6.88
C PHE A 112 8.91 10.75 6.68
N GLY A 113 9.77 11.67 7.13
CA GLY A 113 9.71 13.08 6.79
C GLY A 113 8.51 13.83 7.37
N GLY A 114 7.96 14.74 6.58
CA GLY A 114 6.89 15.64 6.97
C GLY A 114 7.41 17.04 7.33
N PHE A 115 6.51 17.88 7.82
CA PHE A 115 6.80 19.22 8.31
C PHE A 115 6.50 19.29 9.82
N GLY A 116 7.52 19.54 10.61
CA GLY A 116 7.41 19.81 12.04
C GLY A 116 7.07 21.27 12.33
N SER A 117 7.12 21.66 13.60
CA SER A 117 6.74 23.00 14.06
C SER A 117 7.44 24.17 13.33
N SER A 118 8.65 23.96 12.81
CA SER A 118 9.42 25.02 12.14
C SER A 118 10.26 24.56 10.96
N SER A 119 10.32 23.26 10.67
CA SER A 119 11.20 22.74 9.64
C SER A 119 10.71 21.44 9.04
N LEU A 120 11.16 21.21 7.79
CA LEU A 120 11.01 19.90 7.14
C LEU A 120 11.86 18.87 7.87
N LEU A 121 11.30 17.67 7.98
CA LEU A 121 11.91 16.52 8.62
C LEU A 121 12.42 15.52 7.56
N GLY A 122 13.48 14.80 7.90
CA GLY A 122 14.08 13.77 7.04
C GLY A 122 14.50 12.54 7.83
N ASP A 123 13.90 12.38 9.01
CA ASP A 123 14.08 11.22 9.87
C ASP A 123 13.17 10.06 9.46
N THR A 124 13.63 8.86 9.76
CA THR A 124 12.90 7.62 9.55
C THR A 124 12.55 7.02 10.90
N TRP A 125 11.30 6.60 11.07
CA TRP A 125 10.81 5.91 12.25
C TRP A 125 10.11 4.62 11.86
N THR A 126 10.18 3.61 12.72
CA THR A 126 9.45 2.36 12.56
C THR A 126 8.57 2.09 13.77
N TRP A 127 7.34 1.65 13.52
CA TRP A 127 6.35 1.23 14.51
C TRP A 127 6.17 -0.29 14.45
N ASN A 128 6.29 -0.97 15.59
CA ASN A 128 6.16 -2.43 15.69
C ASN A 128 4.84 -2.90 16.32
N GLY A 129 3.84 -2.03 16.36
CA GLY A 129 2.56 -2.30 17.02
C GLY A 129 2.47 -1.72 18.45
N THR A 130 3.60 -1.39 19.09
CA THR A 130 3.64 -0.90 20.47
C THR A 130 4.62 0.25 20.69
N THR A 131 5.70 0.30 19.91
CA THR A 131 6.82 1.22 20.13
C THR A 131 7.30 1.84 18.82
N TRP A 132 7.57 3.15 18.86
CA TRP A 132 8.31 3.84 17.81
C TRP A 132 9.80 3.74 18.06
N THR A 133 10.56 3.43 17.02
CA THR A 133 12.02 3.42 17.03
C THR A 133 12.55 4.32 15.93
N GLN A 134 13.36 5.32 16.30
CA GLN A 134 14.05 6.14 15.31
C GLN A 134 15.17 5.33 14.66
N GLN A 135 15.19 5.35 13.34
CA GLN A 135 16.22 4.71 12.54
C GLN A 135 17.32 5.72 12.19
N HIS A 136 18.57 5.26 12.14
CA HIS A 136 19.73 6.10 11.83
C HIS A 136 20.54 5.50 10.66
N PRO A 137 19.93 5.41 9.46
CA PRO A 137 20.63 4.87 8.30
C PRO A 137 21.79 5.79 7.88
N ALA A 138 22.84 5.21 7.30
CA ALA A 138 24.01 5.95 6.83
C ALA A 138 23.68 6.94 5.69
N THR A 139 22.66 6.61 4.89
CA THR A 139 22.12 7.47 3.83
C THR A 139 20.61 7.61 4.01
N SER A 140 20.07 8.79 3.70
CA SER A 140 18.63 9.05 3.78
C SER A 140 18.19 9.98 2.66
N PRO A 141 16.91 9.91 2.23
CA PRO A 141 16.34 10.98 1.43
C PRO A 141 16.47 12.33 2.17
N ARG A 142 16.57 13.41 1.41
CA ARG A 142 16.55 14.76 2.00
C ARG A 142 15.23 15.00 2.72
N ALA A 143 15.26 15.86 3.74
CA ALA A 143 14.07 16.33 4.43
C ALA A 143 13.00 16.82 3.43
N ARG A 144 11.76 16.33 3.57
CA ARG A 144 10.65 16.61 2.64
C ARG A 144 9.30 16.33 3.27
N GLN A 145 8.26 16.95 2.71
CA GLN A 145 6.86 16.68 3.00
C GLN A 145 6.12 16.25 1.73
N GLY A 146 4.91 15.71 1.86
CA GLY A 146 4.05 15.37 0.72
C GLY A 146 4.67 14.33 -0.21
N THR A 147 5.54 13.46 0.30
CA THR A 147 6.15 12.37 -0.48
C THR A 147 5.20 11.17 -0.55
N ALA A 148 5.22 10.48 -1.69
CA ALA A 148 4.50 9.23 -1.87
C ALA A 148 5.32 8.06 -1.31
N MET A 149 4.67 7.09 -0.62
CA MET A 149 5.37 5.94 -0.07
C MET A 149 4.46 4.69 -0.06
N ALA A 150 4.95 3.56 -0.59
CA ALA A 150 4.25 2.29 -0.59
C ALA A 150 5.23 1.12 -0.53
N TYR A 151 4.77 -0.03 -0.07
CA TYR A 151 5.55 -1.27 -0.09
C TYR A 151 5.51 -1.92 -1.48
N ASP A 152 6.67 -2.34 -1.97
CA ASP A 152 6.82 -3.13 -3.18
C ASP A 152 7.03 -4.60 -2.79
N ALA A 153 6.01 -5.42 -3.02
CA ALA A 153 6.04 -6.83 -2.65
C ALA A 153 7.00 -7.67 -3.52
N VAL A 154 7.38 -7.18 -4.70
CA VAL A 154 8.33 -7.88 -5.59
C VAL A 154 9.76 -7.73 -5.08
N THR A 155 10.15 -6.51 -4.72
CA THR A 155 11.50 -6.25 -4.21
C THR A 155 11.63 -6.41 -2.69
N GLY A 156 10.50 -6.49 -1.97
CA GLY A 156 10.49 -6.57 -0.52
C GLY A 156 10.94 -5.29 0.17
N ALA A 157 10.71 -4.13 -0.44
CA ALA A 157 11.17 -2.84 0.06
C ALA A 157 10.05 -1.79 0.03
N VAL A 158 10.15 -0.79 0.90
CA VAL A 158 9.29 0.39 0.83
C VAL A 158 9.87 1.37 -0.17
N VAL A 159 9.07 1.76 -1.17
CA VAL A 159 9.42 2.73 -2.21
C VAL A 159 8.93 4.11 -1.79
N LEU A 160 9.78 5.11 -1.90
CA LEU A 160 9.49 6.52 -1.67
C LEU A 160 9.76 7.30 -2.96
N PHE A 161 8.84 8.18 -3.35
CA PHE A 161 9.00 9.04 -4.51
C PHE A 161 8.59 10.47 -4.23
N GLY A 162 9.37 11.42 -4.75
CA GLY A 162 9.03 12.83 -4.85
C GLY A 162 8.91 13.56 -3.51
N GLY A 163 7.99 14.50 -3.44
CA GLY A 163 7.77 15.37 -2.30
C GLY A 163 8.27 16.79 -2.52
N PHE A 164 8.08 17.63 -1.51
CA PHE A 164 8.40 19.05 -1.55
C PHE A 164 9.40 19.44 -0.45
N ASN A 165 10.39 20.27 -0.83
CA ASN A 165 11.33 20.90 0.10
C ASN A 165 11.59 22.35 -0.28
N SER A 166 11.01 23.29 0.46
CA SER A 166 11.13 24.72 0.20
C SER A 166 12.55 25.28 0.34
N ARG A 167 13.47 24.53 0.92
CA ARG A 167 14.87 24.93 1.14
C ARG A 167 15.83 24.47 0.04
N THR A 168 15.32 23.80 -0.99
CA THR A 168 16.12 23.32 -2.13
C THR A 168 15.69 23.97 -3.43
N SER A 169 16.57 23.94 -4.42
CA SER A 169 16.22 24.26 -5.81
C SER A 169 16.66 23.08 -6.68
N PRO A 170 15.74 22.41 -7.37
CA PRO A 170 14.28 22.64 -7.38
C PRO A 170 13.62 22.23 -6.04
N ASN A 171 12.48 22.88 -5.72
CA ASN A 171 11.71 22.61 -4.50
C ASN A 171 10.93 21.29 -4.58
N TYR A 172 10.42 20.94 -5.74
CA TYR A 172 9.77 19.66 -6.02
C TYR A 172 10.84 18.62 -6.31
N LEU A 173 10.69 17.46 -5.71
CA LEU A 173 11.65 16.37 -5.81
C LEU A 173 11.12 15.29 -6.76
N GLY A 174 12.02 14.67 -7.53
CA GLY A 174 11.70 13.62 -8.48
C GLY A 174 12.58 12.40 -8.30
N ASP A 175 13.19 12.26 -7.12
CA ASP A 175 14.04 11.13 -6.81
C ASP A 175 13.23 9.96 -6.22
N THR A 176 13.68 8.74 -6.56
CA THR A 176 13.14 7.49 -6.02
C THR A 176 14.12 6.92 -5.01
N TRP A 177 13.61 6.43 -3.90
CA TRP A 177 14.37 5.75 -2.86
C TRP A 177 13.67 4.45 -2.46
N THR A 178 14.44 3.46 -2.04
CA THR A 178 13.94 2.21 -1.47
C THR A 178 14.50 2.00 -0.07
N TRP A 179 13.64 1.55 0.84
CA TRP A 179 13.97 1.18 2.21
C TRP A 179 13.87 -0.34 2.38
N ASP A 180 14.95 -0.98 2.83
CA ASP A 180 15.06 -2.43 3.02
C ASP A 180 14.85 -2.90 4.48
N GLY A 181 14.35 -2.02 5.33
CA GLY A 181 14.24 -2.25 6.78
C GLY A 181 15.38 -1.64 7.60
N THR A 182 16.50 -1.27 6.95
CA THR A 182 17.71 -0.74 7.62
C THR A 182 18.36 0.43 6.87
N THR A 183 18.26 0.44 5.53
CA THR A 183 19.03 1.35 4.68
C THR A 183 18.13 1.97 3.60
N TRP A 184 18.28 3.28 3.40
CA TRP A 184 17.75 3.95 2.22
C TRP A 184 18.74 3.89 1.07
N THR A 185 18.29 3.40 -0.08
CA THR A 185 19.07 3.36 -1.32
C THR A 185 18.42 4.24 -2.37
N LYS A 186 19.16 5.24 -2.88
CA LYS A 186 18.68 6.07 -3.99
C LYS A 186 18.69 5.28 -5.28
N GLN A 187 17.56 5.25 -5.95
CA GLN A 187 17.40 4.58 -7.23
C GLN A 187 17.65 5.55 -8.40
N GLN A 188 18.10 5.00 -9.53
CA GLN A 188 18.36 5.77 -10.76
C GLN A 188 17.75 5.04 -11.96
N PRO A 189 16.41 4.92 -12.02
CA PRO A 189 15.76 4.28 -13.16
C PRO A 189 15.96 5.09 -14.43
N ALA A 190 16.02 4.41 -15.58
CA ALA A 190 16.18 5.06 -16.89
C ALA A 190 14.97 5.92 -17.26
N ALA A 191 13.79 5.58 -16.77
CA ALA A 191 12.57 6.37 -16.89
C ALA A 191 11.98 6.61 -15.50
N HIS A 192 11.54 7.82 -15.22
CA HIS A 192 10.97 8.18 -13.94
C HIS A 192 9.90 9.28 -14.10
N PRO A 193 8.94 9.38 -13.16
CA PRO A 193 8.00 10.49 -13.15
C PRO A 193 8.72 11.84 -13.03
N SER A 194 8.11 12.90 -13.53
CA SER A 194 8.55 14.27 -13.25
C SER A 194 8.44 14.57 -11.76
N ALA A 195 9.27 15.51 -11.28
CA ALA A 195 9.26 15.97 -9.88
C ALA A 195 7.86 16.44 -9.47
N ARG A 196 7.36 15.93 -8.34
CA ARG A 196 5.99 16.18 -7.86
C ARG A 196 5.86 15.93 -6.37
N ASP A 197 4.82 16.50 -5.77
CA ASP A 197 4.40 16.21 -4.41
C ASP A 197 2.96 15.70 -4.36
N VAL A 198 2.54 15.22 -3.21
CA VAL A 198 1.15 14.79 -2.90
C VAL A 198 0.58 13.81 -3.96
N ALA A 199 1.43 13.00 -4.62
CA ALA A 199 0.96 11.97 -5.53
C ALA A 199 0.27 10.85 -4.75
N ALA A 200 -0.81 10.29 -5.31
CA ALA A 200 -1.41 9.07 -4.79
C ALA A 200 -0.50 7.88 -5.14
N VAL A 201 -0.29 7.00 -4.16
CA VAL A 201 0.49 5.79 -4.35
C VAL A 201 -0.20 4.62 -3.66
N ALA A 202 -0.14 3.45 -4.26
CA ALA A 202 -0.68 2.22 -3.71
C ALA A 202 0.16 1.02 -4.15
N ASP A 203 0.23 0.02 -3.28
CA ASP A 203 0.63 -1.33 -3.66
C ASP A 203 -0.52 -1.97 -4.46
N ALA A 204 -0.23 -2.45 -5.65
CA ALA A 204 -1.20 -3.17 -6.47
C ALA A 204 -1.11 -4.68 -6.21
N ALA A 205 -2.25 -5.36 -6.27
CA ALA A 205 -2.31 -6.82 -6.13
C ALA A 205 -1.44 -7.59 -7.17
N THR A 206 -0.92 -6.88 -8.17
CA THR A 206 0.02 -7.38 -9.17
C THR A 206 1.47 -7.39 -8.68
N GLY A 207 1.75 -6.90 -7.47
CA GLY A 207 3.09 -6.75 -6.92
C GLY A 207 3.85 -5.54 -7.44
N THR A 208 3.16 -4.58 -8.07
CA THR A 208 3.77 -3.33 -8.53
C THR A 208 3.25 -2.14 -7.73
N VAL A 209 4.09 -1.17 -7.45
CA VAL A 209 3.66 0.11 -6.89
C VAL A 209 3.12 0.99 -8.00
N VAL A 210 1.90 1.49 -7.83
CA VAL A 210 1.26 2.41 -8.80
C VAL A 210 1.28 3.82 -8.21
N LEU A 211 1.74 4.79 -9.00
CA LEU A 211 1.73 6.21 -8.65
C LEU A 211 0.86 6.96 -9.65
N PHE A 212 0.02 7.87 -9.17
CA PHE A 212 -0.85 8.71 -9.99
C PHE A 212 -0.84 10.17 -9.54
N GLY A 213 -0.79 11.07 -10.51
CA GLY A 213 -1.04 12.48 -10.29
C GLY A 213 0.02 13.20 -9.48
N GLY A 214 -0.40 14.16 -8.68
CA GLY A 214 0.43 15.01 -7.82
C GLY A 214 0.57 16.44 -8.32
N GLY A 215 1.05 17.33 -7.45
CA GLY A 215 1.32 18.74 -7.77
C GLY A 215 2.59 18.90 -8.58
N SER A 216 2.60 19.83 -9.53
CA SER A 216 3.74 20.14 -10.38
C SER A 216 4.43 21.45 -9.98
N PRO A 217 5.74 21.62 -10.32
CA PRO A 217 6.51 22.82 -9.98
C PRO A 217 5.98 24.13 -10.56
N ASP A 218 5.19 24.07 -11.62
CA ASP A 218 4.58 25.24 -12.30
C ASP A 218 3.17 25.57 -11.78
N GLY A 219 2.76 24.92 -10.69
CA GLY A 219 1.48 25.14 -10.02
C GLY A 219 0.31 24.39 -10.68
N GLY A 220 0.57 23.50 -11.63
CA GLY A 220 -0.41 22.58 -12.21
C GLY A 220 -0.52 21.27 -11.41
N VAL A 221 -1.20 20.31 -12.04
CA VAL A 221 -1.31 18.93 -11.52
C VAL A 221 -1.02 17.94 -12.64
N PHE A 222 -0.43 16.80 -12.26
CA PHE A 222 -0.22 15.70 -13.17
C PHE A 222 -1.46 14.80 -13.26
N GLY A 223 -1.69 14.16 -14.40
CA GLY A 223 -2.74 13.17 -14.63
C GLY A 223 -2.19 11.87 -15.20
N ASP A 224 -0.90 11.64 -15.04
CA ASP A 224 -0.18 10.46 -15.55
C ASP A 224 -0.16 9.34 -14.51
N THR A 225 -0.05 8.10 -15.01
CA THR A 225 0.09 6.90 -14.19
C THR A 225 1.48 6.31 -14.43
N TRP A 226 2.15 5.94 -13.37
CA TRP A 226 3.45 5.27 -13.38
C TRP A 226 3.39 3.99 -12.56
N THR A 227 4.19 3.01 -12.95
CA THR A 227 4.37 1.78 -12.19
C THR A 227 5.84 1.59 -11.85
N TRP A 228 6.09 1.09 -10.65
CA TRP A 228 7.39 0.65 -10.18
C TRP A 228 7.32 -0.84 -9.85
N GLY A 229 8.30 -1.65 -10.33
CA GLY A 229 8.38 -3.10 -10.17
C GLY A 229 9.19 -3.75 -11.29
#